data_2cad1534ec2fa5f121883bb1b4b29808
#
_entry.id   2cad1534ec2fa5f121883bb1b4b29808
#
_cell.length_a   1.000
_cell.length_b   1.000
_cell.length_c   1.000
_cell.angle_alpha   90.00
_cell.angle_beta   90.00
_cell.angle_gamma   90.00
#
_symmetry.space_group_name_H-M   'P 1'
#
loop_
_entity.id
_entity.type
_entity.pdbx_description
1 polymer ?
#
loop_
_entity_poly.entity_id
_entity_poly.type
_entity_poly.pdbx_seq_one_letter_code
_entity_poly.pdbx_strand_id
1 'polypeptide(L)'
;LARPQVAGGGDAANDDKGIEAMICLDISNSMLCQDIAPSRLDFAKRTISRLLERMHSDRVGVIVFAGSAFVQLPMTTDLGTAQDFLSDISPNMLSDQGTAIGQAIMLARQSFSDRKDLGKSIIVLTDGEDFEDNATEAAKDAAKSGIHINVVGVGSDKGGPIPTSEGNLTDESGNMVVTRFNPDMCQQIADAGAGVFVSSSEQSTVVKEIEKQLEELPRASITSRGDNSAAEAFEPWLWAALVLLVVEFFIMGRKNKFLIRHNIFRNEK
;
A
#
# COMPACT_ATOMS: atom_id res chain seq x y z
N LEU A 1 -7.81 -33.51 -2.30
CA LEU A 1 -6.83 -33.46 -3.41
C LEU A 1 -5.47 -33.13 -2.80
N ALA A 2 -4.54 -34.12 -2.79
CA ALA A 2 -3.19 -33.93 -2.31
C ALA A 2 -2.43 -33.02 -3.30
N ARG A 3 -1.95 -31.86 -2.85
CA ARG A 3 -1.02 -31.01 -3.61
C ARG A 3 0.40 -31.35 -3.14
N PRO A 4 1.19 -32.15 -3.92
CA PRO A 4 2.56 -32.42 -3.54
C PRO A 4 3.37 -31.13 -3.64
N GLN A 5 3.97 -30.71 -2.53
CA GLN A 5 4.86 -29.55 -2.46
C GLN A 5 6.29 -30.06 -2.32
N VAL A 6 7.18 -29.61 -3.18
CA VAL A 6 8.62 -29.80 -3.00
C VAL A 6 9.17 -28.52 -2.38
N ALA A 7 9.93 -28.65 -1.30
CA ALA A 7 10.72 -27.54 -0.81
C ALA A 7 11.71 -27.18 -1.92
N GLY A 8 11.40 -26.11 -2.68
CA GLY A 8 12.23 -25.64 -3.78
C GLY A 8 13.59 -25.27 -3.23
N GLY A 9 14.63 -25.90 -3.77
CA GLY A 9 15.99 -25.42 -3.65
C GLY A 9 16.01 -24.04 -4.32
N GLY A 10 16.24 -23.00 -3.53
CA GLY A 10 16.17 -21.62 -4.00
C GLY A 10 17.16 -21.39 -5.13
N ASP A 11 16.65 -20.96 -6.26
CA ASP A 11 17.35 -19.94 -7.02
C ASP A 11 17.59 -18.80 -6.02
N ALA A 12 18.82 -18.27 -6.00
CA ALA A 12 19.18 -17.14 -5.17
C ALA A 12 18.14 -16.04 -5.42
N ALA A 13 17.12 -16.00 -4.58
CA ALA A 13 16.18 -14.90 -4.55
C ALA A 13 17.07 -13.67 -4.36
N ASN A 14 17.04 -12.77 -5.33
CA ASN A 14 17.56 -11.44 -5.15
C ASN A 14 16.99 -10.97 -3.82
N ASP A 15 17.86 -10.84 -2.82
CA ASP A 15 17.44 -10.55 -1.44
C ASP A 15 17.14 -9.05 -1.41
N ASP A 16 16.10 -8.65 -2.14
CA ASP A 16 15.69 -7.26 -2.30
C ASP A 16 15.26 -6.73 -0.95
N LYS A 17 16.14 -5.92 -0.37
CA LYS A 17 15.92 -5.30 0.92
C LYS A 17 15.08 -4.06 0.75
N GLY A 18 14.01 -3.97 1.51
CA GLY A 18 13.09 -2.84 1.50
C GLY A 18 12.62 -2.45 2.89
N ILE A 19 11.70 -1.50 2.92
CA ILE A 19 11.01 -0.99 4.09
C ILE A 19 9.49 -1.20 3.93
N GLU A 20 8.75 -0.86 4.98
CA GLU A 20 7.29 -0.72 4.92
C GLU A 20 6.92 0.77 4.98
N ALA A 21 6.21 1.26 3.98
CA ALA A 21 5.73 2.64 3.91
C ALA A 21 4.20 2.69 3.79
N MET A 22 3.55 3.42 4.68
CA MET A 22 2.12 3.70 4.61
C MET A 22 1.90 5.15 4.20
N ILE A 23 1.24 5.34 3.06
CA ILE A 23 0.91 6.66 2.54
C ILE A 23 -0.49 7.02 3.04
N CYS A 24 -0.61 8.14 3.78
CA CYS A 24 -1.86 8.69 4.25
C CYS A 24 -2.17 9.94 3.42
N LEU A 25 -3.15 9.85 2.54
CA LEU A 25 -3.54 10.92 1.63
C LEU A 25 -4.83 11.58 2.10
N ASP A 26 -4.74 12.87 2.37
CA ASP A 26 -5.88 13.72 2.63
C ASP A 26 -6.71 13.91 1.35
N ILE A 27 -8.00 13.60 1.44
CA ILE A 27 -8.97 13.79 0.36
C ILE A 27 -10.15 14.66 0.78
N SER A 28 -9.97 15.47 1.83
CA SER A 28 -10.94 16.47 2.24
C SER A 28 -11.23 17.51 1.15
N ASN A 29 -12.34 18.21 1.27
CA ASN A 29 -12.73 19.21 0.28
C ASN A 29 -11.70 20.35 0.15
N SER A 30 -10.95 20.68 1.21
CA SER A 30 -9.89 21.70 1.16
C SER A 30 -8.78 21.34 0.18
N MET A 31 -8.55 20.05 -0.05
CA MET A 31 -7.57 19.53 -1.02
C MET A 31 -7.97 19.77 -2.48
N LEU A 32 -9.21 20.19 -2.76
CA LEU A 32 -9.64 20.67 -4.08
C LEU A 32 -9.18 22.09 -4.38
N CYS A 33 -8.69 22.82 -3.39
CA CYS A 33 -8.18 24.18 -3.58
C CYS A 33 -7.10 24.21 -4.66
N GLN A 34 -7.14 25.28 -5.48
CA GLN A 34 -6.26 25.46 -6.65
C GLN A 34 -5.16 26.51 -6.39
N ASP A 35 -4.82 26.76 -5.13
CA ASP A 35 -3.70 27.61 -4.76
C ASP A 35 -2.34 27.01 -5.16
N ILE A 36 -2.32 25.70 -5.39
CA ILE A 36 -1.27 24.95 -6.09
C ILE A 36 -1.89 24.29 -7.32
N ALA A 37 -1.31 24.50 -8.49
CA ALA A 37 -1.87 24.00 -9.75
C ALA A 37 -1.60 22.50 -9.97
N PRO A 38 -2.59 21.74 -10.46
CA PRO A 38 -3.97 22.11 -10.78
C PRO A 38 -4.88 22.14 -9.55
N SER A 39 -4.62 21.33 -8.52
CA SER A 39 -5.20 21.32 -7.18
C SER A 39 -4.19 20.75 -6.18
N ARG A 40 -4.44 20.96 -4.87
CA ARG A 40 -3.63 20.34 -3.81
C ARG A 40 -3.65 18.81 -3.94
N LEU A 41 -4.83 18.21 -4.14
CA LEU A 41 -4.99 16.77 -4.31
C LEU A 41 -4.20 16.24 -5.51
N ASP A 42 -4.27 16.91 -6.67
CA ASP A 42 -3.52 16.49 -7.85
C ASP A 42 -2.00 16.61 -7.64
N PHE A 43 -1.55 17.63 -6.93
CA PHE A 43 -0.15 17.76 -6.54
C PHE A 43 0.28 16.58 -5.64
N ALA A 44 -0.53 16.25 -4.63
CA ALA A 44 -0.27 15.14 -3.71
C ALA A 44 -0.22 13.81 -4.48
N LYS A 45 -1.21 13.51 -5.32
CA LYS A 45 -1.25 12.28 -6.14
C LYS A 45 -0.02 12.15 -7.03
N ARG A 46 0.40 13.22 -7.72
CA ARG A 46 1.61 13.21 -8.55
C ARG A 46 2.89 13.02 -7.72
N THR A 47 2.93 13.59 -6.51
CA THR A 47 4.06 13.41 -5.60
C THR A 47 4.18 11.96 -5.17
N ILE A 48 3.06 11.33 -4.79
CA ILE A 48 3.01 9.90 -4.45
C ILE A 48 3.43 9.06 -5.66
N SER A 49 2.88 9.30 -6.84
CA SER A 49 3.22 8.54 -8.05
C SER A 49 4.73 8.56 -8.31
N ARG A 50 5.37 9.74 -8.24
CA ARG A 50 6.82 9.87 -8.41
C ARG A 50 7.62 9.21 -7.28
N LEU A 51 7.09 9.17 -6.06
CA LEU A 51 7.74 8.46 -4.96
C LEU A 51 7.67 6.95 -5.19
N LEU A 52 6.53 6.42 -5.61
CA LEU A 52 6.35 5.00 -5.95
C LEU A 52 7.30 4.54 -7.05
N GLU A 53 7.58 5.38 -8.07
CA GLU A 53 8.54 5.09 -9.13
C GLU A 53 9.98 4.86 -8.62
N ARG A 54 10.31 5.33 -7.41
CA ARG A 54 11.61 5.19 -6.76
C ARG A 54 11.69 4.06 -5.74
N MET A 55 10.55 3.56 -5.32
CA MET A 55 10.41 2.48 -4.32
C MET A 55 10.38 1.13 -5.03
N HIS A 56 11.53 0.48 -5.28
CA HIS A 56 11.57 -0.74 -6.10
C HIS A 56 11.36 -2.03 -5.33
N SER A 57 11.82 -2.07 -4.09
CA SER A 57 11.78 -3.29 -3.25
C SER A 57 11.01 -3.09 -1.95
N ASP A 58 10.27 -2.01 -1.85
CA ASP A 58 9.55 -1.63 -0.65
C ASP A 58 8.11 -2.17 -0.66
N ARG A 59 7.51 -2.30 0.52
CA ARG A 59 6.08 -2.56 0.65
C ARG A 59 5.35 -1.26 0.90
N VAL A 60 4.31 -1.02 0.14
CA VAL A 60 3.52 0.21 0.22
C VAL A 60 2.06 -0.10 0.47
N GLY A 61 1.44 0.67 1.34
CA GLY A 61 -0.01 0.71 1.50
C GLY A 61 -0.51 2.14 1.37
N VAL A 62 -1.80 2.31 1.10
CA VAL A 62 -2.44 3.62 0.95
C VAL A 62 -3.66 3.70 1.85
N ILE A 63 -3.71 4.74 2.67
CA ILE A 63 -4.85 5.17 3.45
C ILE A 63 -5.34 6.48 2.88
N VAL A 64 -6.63 6.61 2.68
CA VAL A 64 -7.28 7.90 2.39
C VAL A 64 -8.02 8.38 3.62
N PHE A 65 -8.04 9.68 3.86
CA PHE A 65 -8.76 10.25 4.98
C PHE A 65 -9.37 11.61 4.66
N ALA A 66 -10.45 11.89 5.34
CA ALA A 66 -11.13 13.19 5.47
C ALA A 66 -11.70 13.25 6.89
N GLY A 67 -12.99 13.33 7.13
CA GLY A 67 -13.59 13.20 8.48
C GLY A 67 -13.41 11.83 9.13
N SER A 68 -13.01 10.83 8.36
CA SER A 68 -12.68 9.47 8.80
C SER A 68 -11.57 8.89 7.92
N ALA A 69 -10.90 7.81 8.39
CA ALA A 69 -9.78 7.21 7.68
C ALA A 69 -10.07 5.76 7.25
N PHE A 70 -9.65 5.40 6.03
CA PHE A 70 -9.86 4.06 5.46
C PHE A 70 -8.63 3.55 4.73
N VAL A 71 -8.37 2.25 4.86
CA VAL A 71 -7.34 1.57 4.06
C VAL A 71 -7.87 1.40 2.63
N GLN A 72 -7.31 2.17 1.70
CA GLN A 72 -7.64 2.06 0.28
C GLN A 72 -6.86 0.93 -0.39
N LEU A 73 -5.58 0.77 -0.02
CA LEU A 73 -4.72 -0.29 -0.48
C LEU A 73 -3.98 -0.90 0.72
N PRO A 74 -4.19 -2.18 1.04
CA PRO A 74 -3.36 -2.89 2.03
C PRO A 74 -1.90 -2.95 1.59
N MET A 75 -0.98 -3.21 2.55
CA MET A 75 0.44 -3.36 2.27
C MET A 75 0.72 -4.37 1.15
N THR A 76 1.33 -3.91 0.06
CA THR A 76 1.69 -4.71 -1.11
C THR A 76 3.10 -4.39 -1.60
N THR A 77 3.70 -5.31 -2.34
CA THR A 77 4.92 -5.09 -3.14
C THR A 77 4.59 -4.73 -4.59
N ASP A 78 3.32 -4.81 -4.99
CA ASP A 78 2.86 -4.46 -6.32
C ASP A 78 2.64 -2.95 -6.43
N LEU A 79 3.69 -2.25 -6.84
CA LEU A 79 3.67 -0.79 -6.99
C LEU A 79 2.83 -0.34 -8.20
N GLY A 80 2.65 -1.20 -9.20
CA GLY A 80 1.77 -0.94 -10.32
C GLY A 80 0.32 -0.83 -9.87
N THR A 81 -0.15 -1.82 -9.11
CA THR A 81 -1.46 -1.77 -8.47
C THR A 81 -1.60 -0.54 -7.58
N ALA A 82 -0.57 -0.14 -6.83
CA ALA A 82 -0.62 1.06 -6.01
C ALA A 82 -0.82 2.35 -6.85
N GLN A 83 -0.19 2.45 -8.02
CA GLN A 83 -0.39 3.58 -8.94
C GLN A 83 -1.80 3.60 -9.54
N ASP A 84 -2.36 2.44 -9.90
CA ASP A 84 -3.71 2.34 -10.42
C ASP A 84 -4.74 2.82 -9.38
N PHE A 85 -4.65 2.32 -8.14
CA PHE A 85 -5.51 2.78 -7.05
C PHE A 85 -5.38 4.28 -6.78
N LEU A 86 -4.17 4.84 -6.87
CA LEU A 86 -3.94 6.27 -6.67
C LEU A 86 -4.67 7.11 -7.72
N SER A 87 -4.76 6.64 -8.97
CA SER A 87 -5.45 7.36 -10.05
C SER A 87 -6.94 7.54 -9.77
N ASP A 88 -7.57 6.54 -9.16
CA ASP A 88 -9.01 6.49 -8.91
C ASP A 88 -9.44 7.27 -7.65
N ILE A 89 -8.48 7.67 -6.80
CA ILE A 89 -8.79 8.43 -5.58
C ILE A 89 -9.43 9.78 -5.93
N SER A 90 -10.56 10.04 -5.28
CA SER A 90 -11.30 11.31 -5.38
C SER A 90 -11.94 11.69 -4.05
N PRO A 91 -12.23 12.99 -3.80
CA PRO A 91 -12.86 13.43 -2.56
C PRO A 91 -14.23 12.81 -2.30
N ASN A 92 -14.93 12.39 -3.37
CA ASN A 92 -16.26 11.78 -3.26
C ASN A 92 -16.23 10.36 -2.69
N MET A 93 -15.05 9.79 -2.43
CA MET A 93 -14.94 8.45 -1.82
C MET A 93 -15.37 8.44 -0.36
N LEU A 94 -15.27 9.58 0.32
CA LEU A 94 -15.68 9.73 1.71
C LEU A 94 -16.82 10.75 1.81
N SER A 95 -17.90 10.35 2.46
CA SER A 95 -19.06 11.23 2.70
C SER A 95 -18.83 12.19 3.86
N ASP A 96 -18.05 11.76 4.87
CA ASP A 96 -17.71 12.57 6.03
C ASP A 96 -16.56 13.53 5.67
N GLN A 97 -16.88 14.83 5.72
CA GLN A 97 -15.90 15.88 5.52
C GLN A 97 -15.27 16.27 6.87
N GLY A 98 -14.05 16.74 6.84
CA GLY A 98 -13.20 17.04 7.99
C GLY A 98 -11.80 16.51 7.71
N THR A 99 -10.94 16.49 8.74
CA THR A 99 -9.55 16.07 8.57
C THR A 99 -9.12 15.27 9.80
N ALA A 100 -9.23 13.95 9.74
CA ALA A 100 -8.93 13.02 10.83
C ALA A 100 -7.50 12.44 10.70
N ILE A 101 -6.47 13.31 10.82
CA ILE A 101 -5.06 12.93 10.65
C ILE A 101 -4.64 11.87 11.68
N GLY A 102 -5.03 12.02 12.95
CA GLY A 102 -4.67 11.08 14.00
C GLY A 102 -5.29 9.71 13.80
N GLN A 103 -6.54 9.62 13.30
CA GLN A 103 -7.14 8.36 12.92
C GLN A 103 -6.37 7.70 11.78
N ALA A 104 -5.94 8.47 10.77
CA ALA A 104 -5.13 7.95 9.67
C ALA A 104 -3.78 7.41 10.17
N ILE A 105 -3.09 8.11 11.08
CA ILE A 105 -1.85 7.66 11.70
C ILE A 105 -2.07 6.40 12.54
N MET A 106 -3.13 6.33 13.35
CA MET A 106 -3.45 5.14 14.14
C MET A 106 -3.76 3.93 13.24
N LEU A 107 -4.53 4.13 12.18
CA LEU A 107 -4.85 3.08 11.22
C LEU A 107 -3.60 2.61 10.47
N ALA A 108 -2.74 3.54 10.06
CA ALA A 108 -1.45 3.23 9.45
C ALA A 108 -0.57 2.37 10.36
N ARG A 109 -0.45 2.77 11.63
CA ARG A 109 0.32 2.02 12.64
C ARG A 109 -0.18 0.57 12.78
N GLN A 110 -1.49 0.34 12.75
CA GLN A 110 -2.09 -0.99 12.84
C GLN A 110 -1.91 -1.83 11.59
N SER A 111 -1.63 -1.20 10.45
CA SER A 111 -1.49 -1.86 9.16
C SER A 111 -0.08 -2.39 8.87
N PHE A 112 0.91 -2.02 9.68
CA PHE A 112 2.28 -2.53 9.56
C PHE A 112 2.40 -3.96 10.06
N SER A 113 3.41 -4.67 9.55
CA SER A 113 3.75 -6.00 10.05
C SER A 113 4.39 -5.93 11.45
N ASP A 114 4.38 -7.08 12.18
CA ASP A 114 5.05 -7.19 13.48
C ASP A 114 6.58 -7.29 13.39
N ARG A 115 7.15 -7.20 12.19
CA ARG A 115 8.59 -7.29 11.94
C ARG A 115 9.30 -6.07 12.53
N LYS A 116 10.32 -6.33 13.35
CA LYS A 116 11.14 -5.29 14.00
C LYS A 116 12.41 -4.95 13.23
N ASP A 117 12.79 -5.80 12.30
CA ASP A 117 13.97 -5.65 11.44
C ASP A 117 13.70 -4.79 10.20
N LEU A 118 12.44 -4.48 9.91
CA LEU A 118 12.03 -3.60 8.82
C LEU A 118 11.83 -2.17 9.32
N GLY A 119 12.40 -1.22 8.60
CA GLY A 119 12.09 0.19 8.75
C GLY A 119 10.64 0.46 8.38
N LYS A 120 9.99 1.33 9.15
CA LYS A 120 8.59 1.68 8.97
C LYS A 120 8.43 3.19 8.88
N SER A 121 7.73 3.65 7.87
CA SER A 121 7.43 5.06 7.67
C SER A 121 5.97 5.30 7.34
N ILE A 122 5.39 6.30 7.95
CA ILE A 122 4.11 6.89 7.54
C ILE A 122 4.42 8.18 6.80
N ILE A 123 3.83 8.36 5.61
CA ILE A 123 3.97 9.56 4.81
C ILE A 123 2.60 10.21 4.72
N VAL A 124 2.40 11.32 5.42
CA VAL A 124 1.14 12.06 5.45
C VAL A 124 1.20 13.19 4.44
N LEU A 125 0.22 13.26 3.54
CA LEU A 125 0.06 14.38 2.60
C LEU A 125 -1.25 15.09 2.95
N THR A 126 -1.16 16.32 3.45
CA THR A 126 -2.30 17.10 3.95
C THR A 126 -2.03 18.59 3.84
N ASP A 127 -3.06 19.41 3.93
CA ASP A 127 -2.92 20.85 4.10
C ASP A 127 -2.85 21.29 5.58
N GLY A 128 -2.95 20.34 6.50
CA GLY A 128 -2.80 20.56 7.92
C GLY A 128 -3.98 21.28 8.57
N GLU A 129 -5.11 21.43 7.88
CA GLU A 129 -6.36 21.87 8.50
C GLU A 129 -6.95 20.69 9.30
N ASP A 130 -6.59 20.61 10.59
CA ASP A 130 -7.11 19.63 11.53
C ASP A 130 -8.02 20.32 12.54
N PHE A 131 -9.24 19.83 12.68
CA PHE A 131 -10.24 20.50 13.50
C PHE A 131 -10.60 19.76 14.80
N GLU A 132 -10.32 18.46 14.93
CA GLU A 132 -10.90 17.67 16.03
C GLU A 132 -10.02 16.52 16.54
N ASP A 133 -8.76 16.38 16.12
CA ASP A 133 -8.03 15.12 16.27
C ASP A 133 -6.70 15.31 17.01
N ASN A 134 -6.36 14.34 17.86
CA ASN A 134 -5.07 14.27 18.58
C ASN A 134 -3.93 13.76 17.66
N ALA A 135 -3.76 14.36 16.47
CA ALA A 135 -2.77 13.94 15.48
C ALA A 135 -1.34 13.88 16.05
N THR A 136 -0.96 14.91 16.86
CA THR A 136 0.34 14.96 17.52
C THR A 136 0.53 13.82 18.53
N GLU A 137 -0.51 13.39 19.25
CA GLU A 137 -0.44 12.29 20.21
C GLU A 137 -0.32 10.96 19.48
N ALA A 138 -1.11 10.76 18.42
CA ALA A 138 -1.00 9.59 17.55
C ALA A 138 0.40 9.47 16.93
N ALA A 139 1.00 10.60 16.52
CA ALA A 139 2.35 10.66 16.00
C ALA A 139 3.40 10.24 17.04
N LYS A 140 3.30 10.73 18.27
CA LYS A 140 4.19 10.33 19.37
C LYS A 140 4.11 8.83 19.68
N ASP A 141 2.91 8.28 19.63
CA ASP A 141 2.71 6.85 19.89
C ASP A 141 3.22 5.97 18.76
N ALA A 142 3.15 6.42 17.51
CA ALA A 142 3.78 5.76 16.38
C ALA A 142 5.32 5.80 16.49
N ALA A 143 5.90 6.95 16.84
CA ALA A 143 7.34 7.11 17.06
C ALA A 143 7.87 6.19 18.16
N LYS A 144 7.14 6.03 19.29
CA LYS A 144 7.48 5.07 20.35
C LYS A 144 7.52 3.62 19.85
N SER A 145 6.80 3.33 18.77
CA SER A 145 6.78 2.02 18.13
C SER A 145 7.87 1.86 17.05
N GLY A 146 8.76 2.85 16.89
CA GLY A 146 9.82 2.85 15.88
C GLY A 146 9.33 3.17 14.45
N ILE A 147 8.20 3.87 14.34
CA ILE A 147 7.62 4.30 13.06
C ILE A 147 7.91 5.79 12.87
N HIS A 148 8.51 6.16 11.75
CA HIS A 148 8.80 7.56 11.41
C HIS A 148 7.65 8.17 10.64
N ILE A 149 7.25 9.40 10.99
CA ILE A 149 6.16 10.10 10.31
C ILE A 149 6.71 11.31 9.56
N ASN A 150 6.71 11.20 8.24
CA ASN A 150 7.07 12.28 7.35
C ASN A 150 5.81 12.99 6.87
N VAL A 151 5.79 14.31 6.93
CA VAL A 151 4.63 15.10 6.55
C VAL A 151 4.95 15.97 5.34
N VAL A 152 4.18 15.80 4.29
CA VAL A 152 4.19 16.68 3.11
C VAL A 152 3.02 17.64 3.25
N GLY A 153 3.33 18.88 3.57
CA GLY A 153 2.33 19.93 3.66
C GLY A 153 1.98 20.48 2.28
N VAL A 154 0.73 20.41 1.91
CA VAL A 154 0.26 20.79 0.57
C VAL A 154 -0.64 22.00 0.63
N GLY A 155 -0.16 23.14 0.12
CA GLY A 155 -0.90 24.38 0.12
C GLY A 155 0.01 25.59 0.04
N SER A 156 -0.58 26.75 -0.10
CA SER A 156 0.13 28.04 -0.05
C SER A 156 -0.36 28.88 1.15
N ASP A 157 0.48 29.81 1.58
CA ASP A 157 0.15 30.75 2.68
C ASP A 157 -1.06 31.64 2.34
N LYS A 158 -1.31 31.87 1.04
CA LYS A 158 -2.43 32.68 0.59
C LYS A 158 -3.76 31.94 0.72
N GLY A 159 -3.73 30.62 0.61
CA GLY A 159 -4.93 29.82 0.51
C GLY A 159 -5.78 30.15 -0.71
N GLY A 160 -7.01 29.65 -0.72
CA GLY A 160 -7.94 29.93 -1.81
C GLY A 160 -9.34 29.34 -1.57
N PRO A 161 -10.28 29.67 -2.45
CA PRO A 161 -11.61 29.07 -2.38
C PRO A 161 -11.57 27.61 -2.79
N ILE A 162 -12.52 26.85 -2.28
CA ILE A 162 -12.72 25.44 -2.62
C ILE A 162 -13.69 25.37 -3.81
N PRO A 163 -13.25 24.91 -4.99
CA PRO A 163 -14.14 24.80 -6.16
C PRO A 163 -15.08 23.60 -5.99
N THR A 164 -16.34 23.80 -6.41
CA THR A 164 -17.37 22.74 -6.49
C THR A 164 -17.99 22.74 -7.89
N SER A 165 -18.83 21.75 -8.19
CA SER A 165 -19.56 21.70 -9.46
C SER A 165 -20.50 22.90 -9.71
N GLU A 166 -20.94 23.57 -8.62
CA GLU A 166 -21.90 24.67 -8.66
C GLU A 166 -21.22 26.06 -8.44
N GLY A 167 -19.89 26.11 -8.37
CA GLY A 167 -19.13 27.32 -8.11
C GLY A 167 -18.12 27.11 -6.97
N ASN A 168 -18.02 28.05 -6.05
CA ASN A 168 -17.18 27.91 -4.86
C ASN A 168 -18.00 27.46 -3.66
N LEU A 169 -17.38 26.66 -2.78
CA LEU A 169 -18.00 26.22 -1.54
C LEU A 169 -18.39 27.43 -0.68
N THR A 170 -19.61 27.42 -0.19
CA THR A 170 -20.14 28.47 0.72
C THR A 170 -20.53 27.84 2.06
N ASP A 171 -20.41 28.63 3.12
CA ASP A 171 -20.91 28.29 4.45
C ASP A 171 -22.45 28.39 4.52
N GLU A 172 -23.02 28.05 5.67
CA GLU A 172 -24.48 28.12 5.91
C GLU A 172 -25.01 29.56 5.77
N SER A 173 -24.17 30.57 5.88
CA SER A 173 -24.51 31.99 5.75
C SER A 173 -24.36 32.50 4.32
N GLY A 174 -23.92 31.65 3.38
CA GLY A 174 -23.69 31.98 1.98
C GLY A 174 -22.35 32.69 1.71
N ASN A 175 -21.44 32.75 2.68
CA ASN A 175 -20.12 33.30 2.47
C ASN A 175 -19.20 32.25 1.85
N MET A 176 -18.32 32.67 0.97
CA MET A 176 -17.33 31.79 0.33
C MET A 176 -16.33 31.24 1.37
N VAL A 177 -16.19 29.92 1.43
CA VAL A 177 -15.20 29.26 2.29
C VAL A 177 -13.84 29.38 1.64
N VAL A 178 -12.87 29.88 2.42
CA VAL A 178 -11.46 30.01 2.01
C VAL A 178 -10.63 29.13 2.94
N THR A 179 -9.99 28.11 2.35
CA THR A 179 -9.06 27.22 3.05
C THR A 179 -7.64 27.79 3.04
N ARG A 180 -6.87 27.54 4.09
CA ARG A 180 -5.47 27.93 4.20
C ARG A 180 -4.61 26.77 4.63
N PHE A 181 -3.42 26.71 4.11
CA PHE A 181 -2.41 25.75 4.56
C PHE A 181 -1.93 26.05 5.98
N ASN A 182 -1.83 25.03 6.82
CA ASN A 182 -1.36 25.13 8.19
C ASN A 182 0.01 24.43 8.36
N PRO A 183 1.13 25.11 8.07
CA PRO A 183 2.45 24.53 8.19
C PRO A 183 2.85 24.19 9.62
N ASP A 184 2.35 24.95 10.60
CA ASP A 184 2.69 24.75 12.02
C ASP A 184 2.17 23.39 12.53
N MET A 185 0.96 23.01 12.13
CA MET A 185 0.40 21.70 12.46
C MET A 185 1.19 20.57 11.80
N CYS A 186 1.51 20.71 10.51
CA CYS A 186 2.32 19.74 9.78
C CYS A 186 3.70 19.56 10.43
N GLN A 187 4.36 20.63 10.83
CA GLN A 187 5.64 20.59 11.54
C GLN A 187 5.52 19.88 12.90
N GLN A 188 4.49 20.20 13.69
CA GLN A 188 4.28 19.57 15.00
C GLN A 188 4.05 18.06 14.89
N ILE A 189 3.32 17.60 13.88
CA ILE A 189 3.09 16.18 13.63
C ILE A 189 4.40 15.48 13.23
N ALA A 190 5.19 16.09 12.33
CA ALA A 190 6.47 15.52 11.89
C ALA A 190 7.47 15.44 13.05
N ASP A 191 7.60 16.50 13.86
CA ASP A 191 8.48 16.54 15.04
C ASP A 191 8.08 15.48 16.08
N ALA A 192 6.77 15.35 16.33
CA ALA A 192 6.23 14.35 17.25
C ALA A 192 6.44 12.93 16.74
N GLY A 193 6.43 12.74 15.41
CA GLY A 193 6.60 11.47 14.72
C GLY A 193 8.05 11.09 14.41
N ALA A 194 9.06 11.86 14.92
CA ALA A 194 10.47 11.64 14.65
C ALA A 194 10.81 11.57 13.14
N GLY A 195 10.12 12.34 12.32
CA GLY A 195 10.32 12.45 10.88
C GLY A 195 10.57 13.88 10.45
N VAL A 196 10.29 14.18 9.18
CA VAL A 196 10.50 15.49 8.59
C VAL A 196 9.21 16.09 8.06
N PHE A 197 9.11 17.42 8.13
CA PHE A 197 8.12 18.19 7.41
C PHE A 197 8.72 18.80 6.16
N VAL A 198 8.01 18.62 5.03
CA VAL A 198 8.40 19.19 3.73
C VAL A 198 7.21 19.94 3.16
N SER A 199 7.38 21.24 2.92
CA SER A 199 6.35 22.05 2.27
C SER A 199 6.33 21.84 0.74
N SER A 200 5.17 21.97 0.13
CA SER A 200 4.90 21.79 -1.29
C SER A 200 5.45 22.90 -2.19
N SER A 201 6.69 23.32 -1.99
CA SER A 201 7.31 24.39 -2.79
C SER A 201 7.64 23.93 -4.22
N GLU A 202 8.30 22.79 -4.34
CA GLU A 202 8.67 22.17 -5.62
C GLU A 202 8.58 20.65 -5.49
N GLN A 203 7.82 20.01 -6.38
CA GLN A 203 7.56 18.56 -6.31
C GLN A 203 8.82 17.71 -6.33
N SER A 204 9.83 18.09 -7.13
CA SER A 204 11.10 17.37 -7.21
C SER A 204 11.88 17.41 -5.89
N THR A 205 11.81 18.50 -5.17
CA THR A 205 12.44 18.70 -3.86
C THR A 205 11.73 17.85 -2.81
N VAL A 206 10.39 17.85 -2.81
CA VAL A 206 9.58 17.04 -1.90
C VAL A 206 9.92 15.55 -2.02
N VAL A 207 9.92 15.02 -3.26
CA VAL A 207 10.23 13.61 -3.51
C VAL A 207 11.63 13.25 -3.03
N LYS A 208 12.64 14.06 -3.34
CA LYS A 208 14.03 13.81 -2.93
C LYS A 208 14.21 13.82 -1.41
N GLU A 209 13.55 14.74 -0.72
CA GLU A 209 13.70 14.83 0.73
C GLU A 209 13.05 13.65 1.44
N ILE A 210 11.84 13.24 0.99
CA ILE A 210 11.19 12.04 1.50
C ILE A 210 12.01 10.78 1.18
N GLU A 211 12.48 10.63 -0.05
CA GLU A 211 13.34 9.50 -0.46
C GLU A 211 14.57 9.39 0.46
N LYS A 212 15.27 10.48 0.73
CA LYS A 212 16.41 10.51 1.64
C LYS A 212 16.05 10.00 3.05
N GLN A 213 14.90 10.41 3.58
CA GLN A 213 14.42 9.92 4.88
C GLN A 213 14.12 8.41 4.87
N LEU A 214 13.56 7.90 3.76
CA LEU A 214 13.30 6.48 3.62
C LEU A 214 14.57 5.65 3.46
N GLU A 215 15.64 6.21 2.84
CA GLU A 215 16.93 5.56 2.70
C GLU A 215 17.68 5.39 4.03
N GLU A 216 17.45 6.27 5.00
CA GLU A 216 18.06 6.21 6.34
C GLU A 216 17.45 5.08 7.21
N LEU A 217 16.30 4.51 6.82
CA LEU A 217 15.62 3.46 7.55
C LEU A 217 16.29 2.09 7.39
N PRO A 218 16.24 1.23 8.42
CA PRO A 218 16.77 -0.13 8.33
C PRO A 218 16.01 -0.94 7.27
N ARG A 219 16.74 -1.51 6.31
CA ARG A 219 16.20 -2.33 5.23
C ARG A 219 16.45 -3.80 5.48
N ALA A 220 15.42 -4.61 5.38
CA ALA A 220 15.51 -6.05 5.50
C ALA A 220 14.81 -6.75 4.33
N SER A 221 15.14 -8.03 4.12
CA SER A 221 14.56 -8.84 3.05
C SER A 221 13.03 -8.88 3.15
N ILE A 222 12.37 -8.42 2.10
CA ILE A 222 10.92 -8.44 1.93
C ILE A 222 10.52 -9.73 1.21
N THR A 223 10.98 -10.88 1.66
CA THR A 223 10.42 -12.13 1.19
C THR A 223 8.99 -12.26 1.69
N SER A 224 8.05 -12.22 0.76
CA SER A 224 6.65 -12.51 1.00
C SER A 224 6.55 -13.92 1.57
N ARG A 225 6.47 -14.06 2.89
CA ARG A 225 6.13 -15.35 3.52
C ARG A 225 4.71 -15.81 3.18
N GLY A 226 4.00 -15.04 2.35
CA GLY A 226 2.69 -15.36 1.80
C GLY A 226 2.73 -16.01 0.43
N ASP A 227 3.75 -15.78 -0.36
CA ASP A 227 4.06 -16.50 -1.59
C ASP A 227 5.14 -17.57 -1.35
N ASN A 228 4.87 -18.47 -0.40
CA ASN A 228 5.27 -19.83 -0.63
C ASN A 228 4.43 -20.30 -1.84
N SER A 229 4.77 -19.85 -3.03
CA SER A 229 4.67 -20.65 -4.21
C SER A 229 5.66 -21.81 -4.01
N ALA A 230 5.31 -22.70 -3.05
CA ALA A 230 5.78 -24.06 -3.14
C ALA A 230 5.47 -24.44 -4.58
N ALA A 231 6.50 -24.44 -5.42
CA ALA A 231 6.33 -24.75 -6.83
C ALA A 231 5.46 -25.99 -6.86
N GLU A 232 4.27 -25.86 -7.42
CA GLU A 232 3.36 -26.99 -7.51
C GLU A 232 4.09 -28.01 -8.37
N ALA A 233 4.81 -28.94 -7.75
CA ALA A 233 5.58 -29.98 -8.43
C ALA A 233 4.62 -31.07 -8.91
N PHE A 234 3.59 -30.66 -9.64
CA PHE A 234 2.67 -31.60 -10.26
C PHE A 234 3.23 -32.15 -11.58
N GLU A 235 4.15 -31.46 -12.25
CA GLU A 235 4.73 -31.86 -13.52
C GLU A 235 5.34 -33.29 -13.49
N PRO A 236 6.24 -33.63 -12.55
CA PRO A 236 6.80 -34.98 -12.54
C PRO A 236 5.75 -36.08 -12.28
N TRP A 237 4.74 -35.78 -11.47
CA TRP A 237 3.64 -36.68 -11.18
C TRP A 237 2.70 -36.84 -12.39
N LEU A 238 2.50 -35.76 -13.14
CA LEU A 238 1.72 -35.78 -14.38
C LEU A 238 2.40 -36.61 -15.45
N TRP A 239 3.72 -36.49 -15.61
CA TRP A 239 4.50 -37.32 -16.48
C TRP A 239 4.48 -38.79 -16.04
N ALA A 240 4.61 -39.09 -14.77
CA ALA A 240 4.51 -40.44 -14.23
C ALA A 240 3.13 -41.07 -14.52
N ALA A 241 2.04 -40.31 -14.30
CA ALA A 241 0.69 -40.74 -14.61
C ALA A 241 0.50 -41.01 -16.12
N LEU A 242 1.03 -40.11 -16.96
CA LEU A 242 0.98 -40.27 -18.43
C LEU A 242 1.72 -41.54 -18.87
N VAL A 243 2.91 -41.81 -18.36
CA VAL A 243 3.69 -43.01 -18.65
C VAL A 243 2.92 -44.26 -18.23
N LEU A 244 2.32 -44.28 -17.04
CA LEU A 244 1.51 -45.38 -16.56
C LEU A 244 0.30 -45.65 -17.47
N LEU A 245 -0.37 -44.59 -17.93
CA LEU A 245 -1.51 -44.68 -18.84
C LEU A 245 -1.11 -45.24 -20.21
N VAL A 246 0.04 -44.81 -20.73
CA VAL A 246 0.61 -45.37 -21.98
C VAL A 246 0.96 -46.85 -21.81
N VAL A 247 1.58 -47.24 -20.69
CA VAL A 247 1.90 -48.63 -20.37
C VAL A 247 0.62 -49.48 -20.27
N GLU A 248 -0.41 -48.97 -19.60
CA GLU A 248 -1.72 -49.63 -19.51
C GLU A 248 -2.35 -49.85 -20.90
N PHE A 249 -2.31 -48.84 -21.78
CA PHE A 249 -2.81 -48.94 -23.15
C PHE A 249 -2.11 -50.08 -23.94
N PHE A 250 -0.79 -50.20 -23.80
CA PHE A 250 -0.04 -51.27 -24.43
C PHE A 250 -0.32 -52.66 -23.81
N ILE A 251 -0.62 -52.75 -22.53
CA ILE A 251 -0.96 -54.00 -21.83
C ILE A 251 -2.38 -54.43 -22.20
N MET A 252 -3.35 -53.50 -22.23
CA MET A 252 -4.74 -53.81 -22.62
C MET A 252 -4.88 -54.20 -24.11
N GLY A 253 -4.03 -53.61 -24.99
CA GLY A 253 -4.04 -53.90 -26.42
C GLY A 253 -3.55 -55.31 -26.77
N ARG A 254 -2.81 -55.99 -25.89
CA ARG A 254 -2.40 -57.38 -26.06
C ARG A 254 -3.17 -58.24 -25.07
N LYS A 255 -3.98 -59.19 -25.55
CA LYS A 255 -4.57 -60.26 -24.74
C LYS A 255 -3.44 -61.01 -24.02
N ASN A 256 -3.09 -60.56 -22.84
CA ASN A 256 -1.93 -61.06 -22.10
C ASN A 256 -2.30 -62.44 -21.55
N LYS A 257 -1.74 -63.51 -22.15
CA LYS A 257 -1.95 -64.91 -21.75
C LYS A 257 -1.61 -65.15 -20.28
N PHE A 258 -0.82 -64.25 -19.64
CA PHE A 258 -0.42 -64.37 -18.25
C PHE A 258 -1.55 -63.98 -17.29
N LEU A 259 -2.33 -62.93 -17.61
CA LEU A 259 -3.49 -62.47 -16.81
C LEU A 259 -4.66 -63.45 -16.91
N ILE A 260 -4.84 -64.10 -18.05
CA ILE A 260 -5.86 -65.16 -18.25
C ILE A 260 -5.55 -66.37 -17.38
N ARG A 261 -4.25 -66.70 -17.16
CA ARG A 261 -3.82 -67.90 -16.42
C ARG A 261 -4.01 -67.71 -14.89
N HIS A 262 -4.11 -66.50 -14.35
CA HIS A 262 -4.22 -66.22 -12.89
C HIS A 262 -5.60 -65.81 -12.43
N ASN A 263 -6.61 -65.75 -13.30
CA ASN A 263 -8.05 -65.62 -12.97
C ASN A 263 -8.36 -64.65 -11.79
N ILE A 264 -7.74 -63.46 -11.81
CA ILE A 264 -7.79 -62.52 -10.67
C ILE A 264 -9.19 -61.87 -10.50
N PHE A 265 -10.08 -62.03 -11.50
CA PHE A 265 -11.43 -61.46 -11.47
C PHE A 265 -12.52 -62.56 -11.61
N ARG A 266 -12.36 -63.66 -10.92
CA ARG A 266 -13.44 -64.64 -10.81
C ARG A 266 -14.40 -64.18 -9.75
N ASN A 267 -15.48 -63.47 -10.14
CA ASN A 267 -16.64 -63.30 -9.30
C ASN A 267 -17.26 -64.67 -9.03
N GLU A 268 -17.25 -65.12 -7.79
CA GLU A 268 -18.14 -66.19 -7.33
C GLU A 268 -19.58 -65.63 -7.29
N LYS A 269 -20.47 -66.46 -7.88
CA LYS A 269 -21.90 -66.27 -7.78
C LYS A 269 -22.36 -66.56 -6.36
#